data_9530ac30dee2f37b586e7cc56edc891a
#
_entry.id   9530ac30dee2f37b586e7cc56edc891a
#
_cell.length_a   1.000
_cell.length_b   1.000
_cell.length_c   1.000
_cell.angle_alpha   90.00
_cell.angle_beta   90.00
_cell.angle_gamma   90.00
#
_symmetry.space_group_name_H-M   'P 1'
#
loop_
_entity.id
_entity.type
_entity.pdbx_description
1 polymer ?
#
loop_
_entity_poly.entity_id
_entity_poly.type
_entity_poly.pdbx_seq_one_letter_code
_entity_poly.pdbx_strand_id
1 'polypeptide(L)'
;MGKKYSLFLFLLMLVLVLSACGDSDNASGEGGSDDITKMTIKFSHVVAENTPKHQGALAMKEYIEKESGGKIKVEIYPNSSLFGDQDEYQNLVANNIQFIAPDLSKFVGNNPQFNMPSLPFLFANDEQAEEFWDGEKGQEILSSLTKDGVLGLSMWPNGGKHLTNDKRPISKPEDLKGLKFRTQGGQLLESIYKTLGAGSESIPFGELYTALDQGVVDGQENTFSNIESKKFHEVQKYMTVMNHTRVDYAVFTNTKFWDSMNDATRELVEAGIAEGTKVARAEAKNLNDKAFEKIKESGEIEIIELTPEQVEEFRKVLAPIYDEYKDIIGEDVIEAALEISKK
;
A
#
# COMPACT_ATOMS: atom_id res chain seq x y z
N MET A 1 15.57 54.14 65.74
CA MET A 1 17.01 54.02 65.98
C MET A 1 17.54 52.91 65.11
N GLY A 2 18.10 53.15 64.03
CA GLY A 2 19.47 53.44 63.64
C GLY A 2 19.98 52.18 62.99
N LYS A 3 20.58 52.09 61.85
CA LYS A 3 21.54 52.82 61.01
C LYS A 3 21.57 52.07 59.66
N LYS A 4 21.35 52.56 58.48
CA LYS A 4 22.24 53.37 57.61
C LYS A 4 23.69 52.86 57.52
N TYR A 5 24.14 52.73 56.22
CA TYR A 5 25.47 52.51 55.67
C TYR A 5 25.91 51.06 55.45
N SER A 6 25.74 50.57 54.24
CA SER A 6 26.80 50.00 53.42
C SER A 6 26.34 49.82 51.97
N LEU A 7 26.18 50.92 51.31
CA LEU A 7 25.93 50.99 49.86
C LEU A 7 27.05 51.83 49.31
N PHE A 8 28.24 51.32 49.08
CA PHE A 8 29.31 52.07 48.38
C PHE A 8 30.62 51.30 48.22
N LEU A 9 30.60 50.03 47.91
CA LEU A 9 31.90 49.40 47.58
C LEU A 9 31.77 48.20 46.61
N PHE A 10 30.99 48.33 45.57
CA PHE A 10 30.99 47.33 44.49
C PHE A 10 30.76 47.99 43.11
N LEU A 11 31.28 49.18 42.92
CA LEU A 11 31.18 49.92 41.64
C LEU A 11 32.55 50.34 41.15
N LEU A 12 33.54 49.44 41.18
CA LEU A 12 34.86 49.78 40.61
C LEU A 12 35.64 48.52 40.21
N MET A 13 35.03 47.62 39.43
CA MET A 13 35.80 46.59 38.73
C MET A 13 35.01 46.05 37.51
N LEU A 14 34.61 46.97 36.64
CA LEU A 14 34.02 46.62 35.36
C LEU A 14 34.43 47.64 34.27
N VAL A 15 35.73 47.77 34.05
CA VAL A 15 36.26 48.39 32.84
C VAL A 15 37.58 47.72 32.57
N LEU A 16 37.64 47.05 31.46
CA LEU A 16 38.76 46.54 30.69
C LEU A 16 38.51 45.08 30.26
N VAL A 17 37.79 44.90 29.19
CA VAL A 17 38.25 44.21 27.98
C VAL A 17 37.29 44.55 26.83
N LEU A 18 37.51 45.69 26.20
CA LEU A 18 37.08 46.01 24.88
C LEU A 18 38.33 46.09 24.03
N SER A 19 38.64 45.06 23.28
CA SER A 19 39.46 45.14 22.08
C SER A 19 39.60 43.77 21.44
N ALA A 20 38.76 43.45 20.51
CA ALA A 20 39.12 42.71 19.31
C ALA A 20 38.06 42.99 18.25
N CYS A 21 38.35 43.94 17.42
CA CYS A 21 37.79 44.05 16.08
C CYS A 21 38.23 42.89 15.25
N GLY A 22 37.33 42.36 14.45
CA GLY A 22 37.70 41.44 13.38
C GLY A 22 36.46 40.90 12.67
N ASP A 23 36.15 41.56 11.62
CA ASP A 23 35.51 41.13 10.36
C ASP A 23 34.07 40.68 10.34
N SER A 24 33.33 41.50 9.71
CA SER A 24 32.06 41.24 9.06
C SER A 24 32.31 40.31 7.87
N ASP A 25 31.95 39.07 7.98
CA ASP A 25 31.55 38.30 6.81
C ASP A 25 30.10 37.86 6.99
N ASN A 26 29.29 38.55 6.23
CA ASN A 26 27.91 38.23 5.97
C ASN A 26 27.90 36.95 5.12
N ALA A 27 27.88 35.80 5.77
CA ALA A 27 27.54 34.55 5.14
C ALA A 27 26.11 34.18 5.59
N SER A 28 25.15 34.72 4.86
CA SER A 28 23.84 34.09 4.74
C SER A 28 24.03 32.74 4.03
N GLY A 29 24.50 31.78 4.77
CA GLY A 29 24.45 30.38 4.41
C GLY A 29 23.13 29.82 4.95
N GLU A 30 22.18 29.59 4.08
CA GLU A 30 21.15 28.56 4.29
C GLU A 30 21.89 27.23 4.41
N GLY A 31 22.46 26.98 5.58
CA GLY A 31 23.00 25.69 5.94
C GLY A 31 21.80 24.81 6.31
N GLY A 32 21.37 23.96 5.39
CA GLY A 32 20.55 22.82 5.74
C GLY A 32 21.23 22.11 6.91
N SER A 33 20.51 21.96 8.01
CA SER A 33 21.02 21.21 9.17
C SER A 33 21.14 19.75 8.74
N ASP A 34 22.37 19.21 8.66
CA ASP A 34 22.65 17.78 8.40
C ASP A 34 22.14 16.88 9.54
N ASP A 35 21.46 17.44 10.51
CA ASP A 35 20.97 16.69 11.68
C ASP A 35 19.58 16.14 11.43
N ILE A 36 19.41 14.84 11.74
CA ILE A 36 18.12 14.14 11.61
C ILE A 36 17.08 14.77 12.54
N THR A 37 15.95 15.17 11.99
CA THR A 37 14.83 15.75 12.72
C THR A 37 14.15 14.69 13.61
N LYS A 38 13.95 15.02 14.89
CA LYS A 38 13.23 14.11 15.81
C LYS A 38 11.74 14.13 15.53
N MET A 39 11.15 12.95 15.23
CA MET A 39 9.72 12.82 14.93
C MET A 39 9.17 11.42 15.22
N THR A 40 7.84 11.32 15.18
CA THR A 40 7.13 10.04 15.16
C THR A 40 6.38 9.90 13.84
N ILE A 41 6.57 8.78 13.17
CA ILE A 41 5.90 8.39 11.94
C ILE A 41 4.87 7.31 12.27
N LYS A 42 3.61 7.53 11.92
CA LYS A 42 2.56 6.53 12.05
C LYS A 42 2.28 5.91 10.69
N PHE A 43 2.38 4.59 10.62
CA PHE A 43 2.06 3.79 9.45
C PHE A 43 0.84 2.92 9.73
N SER A 44 -0.28 3.16 9.05
CA SER A 44 -1.51 2.38 9.15
C SER A 44 -1.66 1.43 7.98
N HIS A 45 -2.14 0.21 8.23
CA HIS A 45 -2.54 -0.73 7.19
C HIS A 45 -3.55 -1.77 7.70
N VAL A 46 -4.32 -2.36 6.77
CA VAL A 46 -5.49 -3.20 7.11
C VAL A 46 -5.20 -4.70 7.16
N VAL A 47 -4.01 -5.14 6.73
CA VAL A 47 -3.66 -6.56 6.65
C VAL A 47 -3.02 -7.08 7.92
N ALA A 48 -2.94 -8.42 8.05
CA ALA A 48 -2.33 -9.08 9.20
C ALA A 48 -0.80 -8.96 9.21
N GLU A 49 -0.20 -9.26 10.35
CA GLU A 49 1.25 -9.12 10.57
C GLU A 49 2.09 -10.16 9.81
N ASN A 50 1.52 -11.30 9.44
CA ASN A 50 2.18 -12.34 8.66
C ASN A 50 2.04 -12.16 7.15
N THR A 51 1.85 -10.93 6.66
CA THR A 51 1.70 -10.60 5.24
C THR A 51 2.91 -9.83 4.70
N PRO A 52 3.18 -9.87 3.37
CA PRO A 52 4.31 -9.17 2.75
C PRO A 52 4.34 -7.67 3.08
N LYS A 53 3.19 -7.01 3.04
CA LYS A 53 3.06 -5.58 3.37
C LYS A 53 3.56 -5.28 4.78
N HIS A 54 3.17 -6.08 5.78
CA HIS A 54 3.61 -5.85 7.16
C HIS A 54 5.13 -6.07 7.31
N GLN A 55 5.68 -7.10 6.65
CA GLN A 55 7.12 -7.35 6.67
C GLN A 55 7.90 -6.19 6.06
N GLY A 56 7.40 -5.61 4.96
CA GLY A 56 7.96 -4.39 4.38
C GLY A 56 7.90 -3.19 5.34
N ALA A 57 6.76 -3.00 6.02
CA ALA A 57 6.62 -1.93 7.01
C ALA A 57 7.56 -2.11 8.23
N LEU A 58 7.78 -3.35 8.67
CA LEU A 58 8.75 -3.66 9.72
C LEU A 58 10.19 -3.34 9.28
N ALA A 59 10.59 -3.75 8.08
CA ALA A 59 11.93 -3.47 7.57
C ALA A 59 12.17 -1.95 7.42
N MET A 60 11.18 -1.22 6.89
CA MET A 60 11.21 0.25 6.85
C MET A 60 11.40 0.84 8.25
N LYS A 61 10.62 0.39 9.24
CA LYS A 61 10.72 0.83 10.64
C LYS A 61 12.10 0.57 11.20
N GLU A 62 12.59 -0.67 11.13
CA GLU A 62 13.88 -1.08 11.69
C GLU A 62 15.03 -0.26 11.10
N TYR A 63 15.01 -0.04 9.78
CA TYR A 63 16.00 0.79 9.11
C TYR A 63 15.97 2.23 9.62
N ILE A 64 14.78 2.88 9.58
CA ILE A 64 14.62 4.28 9.96
C ILE A 64 15.00 4.51 11.44
N GLU A 65 14.52 3.68 12.35
CA GLU A 65 14.82 3.81 13.79
C GLU A 65 16.31 3.62 14.08
N LYS A 66 16.94 2.64 13.44
CA LYS A 66 18.37 2.35 13.60
C LYS A 66 19.24 3.48 13.06
N GLU A 67 19.06 3.85 11.81
CA GLU A 67 19.92 4.83 11.12
C GLU A 67 19.68 6.26 11.64
N SER A 68 18.49 6.57 12.16
CA SER A 68 18.25 7.84 12.86
C SER A 68 18.83 7.90 14.27
N GLY A 69 19.43 6.80 14.77
CA GLY A 69 19.86 6.69 16.17
C GLY A 69 18.71 6.83 17.16
N GLY A 70 17.49 6.43 16.77
CA GLY A 70 16.27 6.52 17.56
C GLY A 70 15.65 7.93 17.61
N LYS A 71 16.13 8.88 16.80
CA LYS A 71 15.50 10.21 16.68
C LYS A 71 14.14 10.14 15.99
N ILE A 72 13.98 9.23 15.03
CA ILE A 72 12.70 8.96 14.38
C ILE A 72 12.14 7.68 14.97
N LYS A 73 10.88 7.73 15.41
CA LYS A 73 10.08 6.56 15.82
C LYS A 73 9.09 6.21 14.73
N VAL A 74 8.96 4.91 14.39
CA VAL A 74 7.93 4.43 13.47
C VAL A 74 6.96 3.53 14.22
N GLU A 75 5.71 3.94 14.29
CA GLU A 75 4.61 3.19 14.90
C GLU A 75 3.76 2.56 13.81
N ILE A 76 3.74 1.23 13.75
CA ILE A 76 2.95 0.48 12.76
C ILE A 76 1.64 0.03 13.39
N TYR A 77 0.54 0.28 12.70
CA TYR A 77 -0.83 -0.07 13.11
C TYR A 77 -1.43 -1.06 12.10
N PRO A 78 -1.22 -2.38 12.31
CA PRO A 78 -1.75 -3.43 11.44
C PRO A 78 -3.22 -3.73 11.72
N ASN A 79 -3.83 -4.58 10.88
CA ASN A 79 -5.18 -5.14 11.09
C ASN A 79 -6.29 -4.10 11.25
N SER A 80 -6.19 -2.94 10.60
CA SER A 80 -7.14 -1.81 10.76
C SER A 80 -7.22 -1.32 12.21
N SER A 81 -6.16 -1.49 13.01
CA SER A 81 -6.17 -1.15 14.45
C SER A 81 -6.25 0.36 14.72
N LEU A 82 -5.88 1.20 13.75
CA LEU A 82 -6.00 2.65 13.85
C LEU A 82 -7.11 3.17 12.92
N PHE A 83 -7.05 2.82 11.63
CA PHE A 83 -8.06 3.18 10.63
C PHE A 83 -8.34 2.00 9.70
N GLY A 84 -9.59 1.90 9.21
CA GLY A 84 -10.01 1.00 8.15
C GLY A 84 -9.62 1.53 6.77
N ASP A 85 -9.71 0.67 5.76
CA ASP A 85 -9.33 1.00 4.37
C ASP A 85 -10.19 2.08 3.69
N GLN A 86 -11.32 2.43 4.29
CA GLN A 86 -12.16 3.56 3.85
C GLN A 86 -11.71 4.90 4.46
N ASP A 87 -11.04 4.87 5.62
CA ASP A 87 -10.69 6.06 6.40
C ASP A 87 -9.22 6.46 6.24
N GLU A 88 -8.34 5.50 5.84
CA GLU A 88 -6.88 5.72 5.74
C GLU A 88 -6.53 6.95 4.87
N TYR A 89 -7.16 7.10 3.70
CA TYR A 89 -6.88 8.21 2.78
C TYR A 89 -7.18 9.57 3.40
N GLN A 90 -8.36 9.74 4.00
CA GLN A 90 -8.75 11.01 4.61
C GLN A 90 -7.86 11.38 5.80
N ASN A 91 -7.44 10.38 6.58
CA ASN A 91 -6.55 10.59 7.71
C ASN A 91 -5.11 10.88 7.27
N LEU A 92 -4.66 10.33 6.12
CA LEU A 92 -3.40 10.71 5.50
C LEU A 92 -3.43 12.17 5.02
N VAL A 93 -4.47 12.58 4.29
CA VAL A 93 -4.65 13.97 3.82
C VAL A 93 -4.70 14.97 4.99
N ALA A 94 -5.36 14.57 6.09
CA ALA A 94 -5.41 15.37 7.32
C ALA A 94 -4.10 15.35 8.14
N ASN A 95 -3.10 14.56 7.71
CA ASN A 95 -1.84 14.34 8.43
C ASN A 95 -1.99 13.76 9.86
N ASN A 96 -3.08 13.02 10.10
CA ASN A 96 -3.29 12.27 11.34
C ASN A 96 -2.40 11.01 11.38
N ILE A 97 -2.05 10.48 10.20
CA ILE A 97 -1.08 9.42 9.93
C ILE A 97 -0.15 9.87 8.81
N GLN A 98 1.09 9.37 8.79
CA GLN A 98 2.11 9.83 7.86
C GLN A 98 2.29 8.88 6.68
N PHE A 99 2.05 7.57 6.88
CA PHE A 99 2.13 6.57 5.82
C PHE A 99 0.93 5.64 5.84
N ILE A 100 0.50 5.25 4.64
CA ILE A 100 -0.45 4.17 4.37
C ILE A 100 0.06 3.32 3.21
N ALA A 101 -0.43 2.09 3.10
CA ALA A 101 -0.18 1.25 1.93
C ALA A 101 -1.47 0.52 1.51
N PRO A 102 -2.46 1.23 0.98
CA PRO A 102 -3.72 0.66 0.54
C PRO A 102 -3.61 -0.07 -0.80
N ASP A 103 -4.61 -0.88 -1.11
CA ASP A 103 -4.84 -1.40 -2.46
C ASP A 103 -5.15 -0.26 -3.42
N LEU A 104 -4.58 -0.29 -4.62
CA LEU A 104 -4.70 0.80 -5.60
C LEU A 104 -6.14 1.01 -6.06
N SER A 105 -7.01 0.01 -6.00
CA SER A 105 -8.44 0.15 -6.32
C SER A 105 -9.17 1.18 -5.43
N LYS A 106 -8.62 1.53 -4.27
CA LYS A 106 -9.17 2.57 -3.39
C LYS A 106 -9.02 3.99 -3.94
N PHE A 107 -8.15 4.19 -4.93
CA PHE A 107 -7.85 5.51 -5.50
C PHE A 107 -8.38 5.71 -6.92
N VAL A 108 -9.12 4.74 -7.48
CA VAL A 108 -9.66 4.84 -8.84
C VAL A 108 -10.61 6.02 -9.04
N GLY A 109 -11.23 6.51 -7.96
CA GLY A 109 -12.02 7.74 -7.97
C GLY A 109 -11.19 9.03 -8.06
N ASN A 110 -9.92 8.99 -7.67
CA ASN A 110 -8.98 10.12 -7.75
C ASN A 110 -8.23 10.10 -9.09
N ASN A 111 -7.78 8.93 -9.52
CA ASN A 111 -7.16 8.71 -10.82
C ASN A 111 -7.56 7.31 -11.35
N PRO A 112 -8.32 7.22 -12.47
CA PRO A 112 -8.75 5.94 -13.03
C PRO A 112 -7.61 4.99 -13.42
N GLN A 113 -6.39 5.49 -13.62
CA GLN A 113 -5.22 4.67 -13.95
C GLN A 113 -4.84 3.69 -12.83
N PHE A 114 -5.29 3.93 -11.60
CA PHE A 114 -5.14 2.97 -10.49
C PHE A 114 -5.97 1.68 -10.69
N ASN A 115 -6.78 1.58 -11.74
CA ASN A 115 -7.40 0.32 -12.15
C ASN A 115 -6.41 -0.69 -12.78
N MET A 116 -5.18 -0.30 -13.12
CA MET A 116 -4.22 -1.16 -13.82
C MET A 116 -4.05 -2.56 -13.22
N PRO A 117 -3.88 -2.75 -11.90
CA PRO A 117 -3.76 -4.09 -11.31
C PRO A 117 -5.04 -4.93 -11.43
N SER A 118 -6.18 -4.29 -11.64
CA SER A 118 -7.49 -4.95 -11.77
C SER A 118 -7.85 -5.30 -13.21
N LEU A 119 -7.04 -4.91 -14.22
CA LEU A 119 -7.25 -5.37 -15.59
C LEU A 119 -7.03 -6.89 -15.67
N PRO A 120 -7.99 -7.65 -16.26
CA PRO A 120 -7.93 -9.09 -16.24
C PRO A 120 -6.70 -9.65 -16.96
N PHE A 121 -5.91 -10.46 -16.23
CA PHE A 121 -4.74 -11.17 -16.77
C PHE A 121 -3.67 -10.26 -17.39
N LEU A 122 -3.58 -8.99 -16.94
CA LEU A 122 -2.61 -8.04 -17.48
C LEU A 122 -1.17 -8.46 -17.22
N PHE A 123 -0.84 -8.76 -15.96
CA PHE A 123 0.49 -9.22 -15.55
C PHE A 123 0.44 -10.70 -15.15
N ALA A 124 1.35 -11.50 -15.68
CA ALA A 124 1.43 -12.92 -15.38
C ALA A 124 2.10 -13.22 -14.02
N ASN A 125 2.97 -12.33 -13.55
CA ASN A 125 3.78 -12.48 -12.34
C ASN A 125 4.08 -11.13 -11.68
N ASP A 126 4.77 -11.17 -10.53
CA ASP A 126 5.13 -9.98 -9.77
C ASP A 126 6.20 -9.17 -10.49
N GLU A 127 7.15 -9.80 -11.16
CA GLU A 127 8.25 -9.15 -11.86
C GLU A 127 7.74 -8.22 -12.98
N GLN A 128 6.72 -8.64 -13.72
CA GLN A 128 6.09 -7.80 -14.76
C GLN A 128 5.38 -6.59 -14.15
N ALA A 129 4.67 -6.80 -13.04
CA ALA A 129 4.02 -5.70 -12.32
C ALA A 129 5.06 -4.71 -11.77
N GLU A 130 6.15 -5.21 -11.17
CA GLU A 130 7.24 -4.37 -10.65
C GLU A 130 7.92 -3.57 -11.77
N GLU A 131 8.21 -4.21 -12.93
CA GLU A 131 8.79 -3.52 -14.09
C GLU A 131 7.90 -2.38 -14.58
N PHE A 132 6.57 -2.57 -14.60
CA PHE A 132 5.63 -1.52 -14.97
C PHE A 132 5.63 -0.36 -13.96
N TRP A 133 5.49 -0.68 -12.67
CA TRP A 133 5.39 0.34 -11.62
C TRP A 133 6.69 1.11 -11.39
N ASP A 134 7.85 0.49 -11.62
CA ASP A 134 9.16 1.15 -11.54
C ASP A 134 9.47 1.96 -12.82
N GLY A 135 8.75 1.70 -13.90
CA GLY A 135 8.87 2.43 -15.15
C GLY A 135 8.21 3.82 -15.12
N GLU A 136 8.47 4.61 -16.17
CA GLU A 136 8.00 6.00 -16.30
C GLU A 136 6.49 6.13 -16.09
N LYS A 137 5.68 5.28 -16.74
CA LYS A 137 4.21 5.32 -16.64
C LYS A 137 3.72 4.99 -15.23
N GLY A 138 4.30 4.00 -14.58
CA GLY A 138 3.98 3.65 -13.20
C GLY A 138 4.29 4.79 -12.23
N GLN A 139 5.43 5.44 -12.38
CA GLN A 139 5.83 6.58 -11.56
C GLN A 139 4.95 7.83 -11.81
N GLU A 140 4.55 8.08 -13.06
CA GLU A 140 3.55 9.13 -13.39
C GLU A 140 2.24 8.88 -12.65
N ILE A 141 1.73 7.63 -12.66
CA ILE A 141 0.50 7.27 -11.97
C ILE A 141 0.63 7.44 -10.46
N LEU A 142 1.71 6.95 -9.85
CA LEU A 142 1.94 7.08 -8.41
C LEU A 142 2.02 8.54 -7.96
N SER A 143 2.64 9.40 -8.77
CA SER A 143 2.77 10.83 -8.47
C SER A 143 1.50 11.66 -8.75
N SER A 144 0.50 11.09 -9.41
CA SER A 144 -0.70 11.82 -9.86
C SER A 144 -1.54 12.45 -8.75
N LEU A 145 -1.45 11.92 -7.52
CA LEU A 145 -2.16 12.42 -6.34
C LEU A 145 -1.43 13.57 -5.63
N THR A 146 -0.25 13.97 -6.08
CA THR A 146 0.54 15.04 -5.44
C THR A 146 -0.24 16.35 -5.38
N LYS A 147 -1.04 16.65 -6.42
CA LYS A 147 -1.95 17.81 -6.45
C LYS A 147 -3.01 17.79 -5.35
N ASP A 148 -3.36 16.61 -4.85
CA ASP A 148 -4.35 16.38 -3.79
C ASP A 148 -3.68 16.27 -2.41
N GLY A 149 -2.38 16.57 -2.33
CA GLY A 149 -1.60 16.54 -1.09
C GLY A 149 -1.11 15.15 -0.68
N VAL A 150 -1.09 14.18 -1.62
CA VAL A 150 -0.65 12.80 -1.38
C VAL A 150 0.44 12.42 -2.37
N LEU A 151 1.57 11.97 -1.87
CA LEU A 151 2.73 11.52 -2.65
C LEU A 151 2.83 9.99 -2.63
N GLY A 152 2.79 9.36 -3.81
CA GLY A 152 3.10 7.95 -3.98
C GLY A 152 4.61 7.75 -4.07
N LEU A 153 5.13 6.80 -3.30
CA LEU A 153 6.58 6.61 -3.12
C LEU A 153 7.08 5.28 -3.70
N SER A 154 6.29 4.24 -3.57
CA SER A 154 6.71 2.90 -4.00
C SER A 154 5.52 1.96 -4.15
N MET A 155 5.63 0.97 -5.02
CA MET A 155 4.67 -0.11 -5.15
C MET A 155 5.16 -1.37 -4.43
N TRP A 156 4.26 -1.95 -3.63
CA TRP A 156 4.46 -3.20 -2.90
C TRP A 156 3.48 -4.26 -3.41
N PRO A 157 3.92 -5.24 -4.19
CA PRO A 157 3.03 -6.29 -4.69
C PRO A 157 2.54 -7.18 -3.54
N ASN A 158 1.31 -7.68 -3.67
CA ASN A 158 0.83 -8.77 -2.84
C ASN A 158 0.52 -10.03 -3.65
N GLY A 159 0.47 -9.93 -4.97
CA GLY A 159 0.33 -11.04 -5.88
C GLY A 159 -1.04 -11.17 -6.55
N GLY A 160 -1.19 -12.24 -7.30
CA GLY A 160 -2.42 -12.55 -8.03
C GLY A 160 -3.58 -12.96 -7.12
N LYS A 161 -4.80 -12.65 -7.56
CA LYS A 161 -6.02 -12.99 -6.83
C LYS A 161 -6.62 -14.32 -7.27
N HIS A 162 -7.18 -15.03 -6.30
CA HIS A 162 -7.87 -16.29 -6.43
C HIS A 162 -9.28 -16.14 -5.86
N LEU A 163 -10.25 -16.87 -6.43
CA LEU A 163 -11.64 -16.82 -5.98
C LEU A 163 -11.86 -17.78 -4.81
N THR A 164 -12.64 -17.39 -3.81
CA THR A 164 -13.24 -18.33 -2.87
C THR A 164 -14.75 -18.15 -2.82
N ASN A 165 -15.51 -19.22 -2.60
CA ASN A 165 -16.95 -19.15 -2.39
C ASN A 165 -17.46 -20.36 -1.58
N ASP A 166 -18.69 -20.24 -1.02
CA ASP A 166 -19.32 -21.28 -0.21
C ASP A 166 -20.41 -22.08 -0.95
N LYS A 167 -20.62 -21.82 -2.26
CA LYS A 167 -21.76 -22.36 -3.02
C LYS A 167 -21.42 -23.56 -3.90
N ARG A 168 -20.38 -23.43 -4.76
CA ARG A 168 -20.03 -24.45 -5.77
C ARG A 168 -18.62 -24.28 -6.29
N PRO A 169 -18.00 -25.37 -6.83
CA PRO A 169 -16.77 -25.26 -7.58
C PRO A 169 -16.93 -24.31 -8.77
N ILE A 170 -15.90 -23.49 -9.06
CA ILE A 170 -15.83 -22.61 -10.22
C ILE A 170 -14.71 -23.13 -11.12
N SER A 171 -15.06 -23.64 -12.31
CA SER A 171 -14.11 -24.14 -13.30
C SER A 171 -14.26 -23.49 -14.68
N LYS A 172 -15.32 -22.72 -14.88
CA LYS A 172 -15.62 -21.97 -16.10
C LYS A 172 -16.42 -20.71 -15.77
N PRO A 173 -16.47 -19.71 -16.67
CA PRO A 173 -17.16 -18.43 -16.42
C PRO A 173 -18.62 -18.58 -16.00
N GLU A 174 -19.36 -19.53 -16.56
CA GLU A 174 -20.79 -19.73 -16.28
C GLU A 174 -21.05 -20.14 -14.82
N ASP A 175 -20.06 -20.72 -14.15
CA ASP A 175 -20.20 -21.17 -12.76
C ASP A 175 -20.32 -19.98 -11.78
N LEU A 176 -19.91 -18.75 -12.17
CA LEU A 176 -20.12 -17.54 -11.37
C LEU A 176 -21.55 -17.00 -11.47
N LYS A 177 -22.33 -17.42 -12.47
CA LYS A 177 -23.63 -16.83 -12.73
C LYS A 177 -24.56 -16.92 -11.52
N GLY A 178 -25.07 -15.74 -11.12
CA GLY A 178 -26.00 -15.59 -10.00
C GLY A 178 -25.36 -15.65 -8.61
N LEU A 179 -24.04 -15.81 -8.50
CA LEU A 179 -23.31 -15.64 -7.25
C LEU A 179 -23.08 -14.14 -6.96
N LYS A 180 -22.82 -13.80 -5.71
CA LYS A 180 -22.50 -12.46 -5.24
C LYS A 180 -21.13 -12.44 -4.60
N PHE A 181 -20.21 -11.65 -5.15
CA PHE A 181 -18.84 -11.55 -4.69
C PHE A 181 -18.56 -10.23 -3.98
N ARG A 182 -17.73 -10.29 -2.96
CA ARG A 182 -17.15 -9.07 -2.39
C ARG A 182 -16.02 -8.56 -3.28
N THR A 183 -15.95 -7.26 -3.48
CA THR A 183 -14.82 -6.57 -4.09
C THR A 183 -14.20 -5.56 -3.14
N GLN A 184 -12.95 -5.11 -3.43
CA GLN A 184 -12.33 -4.01 -2.69
C GLN A 184 -12.99 -2.65 -3.01
N GLY A 185 -13.71 -2.56 -4.13
CA GLY A 185 -14.31 -1.37 -4.70
C GLY A 185 -13.77 -1.07 -6.09
N GLY A 186 -14.38 -0.08 -6.76
CA GLY A 186 -14.02 0.33 -8.11
C GLY A 186 -14.91 -0.29 -9.18
N GLN A 187 -15.28 0.53 -10.16
CA GLN A 187 -16.23 0.15 -11.22
C GLN A 187 -15.69 -0.97 -12.12
N LEU A 188 -14.37 -1.05 -12.32
CA LEU A 188 -13.77 -2.10 -13.14
C LEU A 188 -14.02 -3.49 -12.54
N LEU A 189 -13.83 -3.65 -11.23
CA LEU A 189 -14.13 -4.93 -10.56
C LEU A 189 -15.62 -5.27 -10.62
N GLU A 190 -16.51 -4.27 -10.53
CA GLU A 190 -17.95 -4.46 -10.74
C GLU A 190 -18.26 -4.92 -12.16
N SER A 191 -17.62 -4.31 -13.19
CA SER A 191 -17.76 -4.71 -14.59
C SER A 191 -17.28 -6.14 -14.83
N ILE A 192 -16.19 -6.58 -14.19
CA ILE A 192 -15.70 -7.96 -14.28
C ILE A 192 -16.77 -8.94 -13.79
N TYR A 193 -17.30 -8.76 -12.59
CA TYR A 193 -18.31 -9.68 -12.04
C TYR A 193 -19.62 -9.63 -12.84
N LYS A 194 -20.04 -8.46 -13.28
CA LYS A 194 -21.20 -8.30 -14.16
C LYS A 194 -21.02 -9.04 -15.48
N THR A 195 -19.85 -8.98 -16.10
CA THR A 195 -19.53 -9.69 -17.34
C THR A 195 -19.56 -11.21 -17.13
N LEU A 196 -19.15 -11.69 -15.94
CA LEU A 196 -19.24 -13.10 -15.55
C LEU A 196 -20.67 -13.53 -15.08
N GLY A 197 -21.65 -12.60 -15.12
CA GLY A 197 -23.03 -12.87 -14.69
C GLY A 197 -23.22 -12.96 -13.18
N ALA A 198 -22.27 -12.47 -12.40
CA ALA A 198 -22.30 -12.39 -10.95
C ALA A 198 -22.65 -10.98 -10.46
N GLY A 199 -23.16 -10.88 -9.23
CA GLY A 199 -23.26 -9.64 -8.51
C GLY A 199 -21.97 -9.34 -7.75
N SER A 200 -21.77 -8.05 -7.42
CA SER A 200 -20.65 -7.64 -6.55
C SER A 200 -21.10 -6.64 -5.50
N GLU A 201 -20.39 -6.61 -4.38
CA GLU A 201 -20.60 -5.63 -3.31
C GLU A 201 -19.26 -5.21 -2.73
N SER A 202 -19.05 -3.91 -2.56
CA SER A 202 -17.86 -3.37 -1.93
C SER A 202 -17.99 -3.42 -0.42
N ILE A 203 -17.12 -4.19 0.25
CA ILE A 203 -17.10 -4.34 1.71
C ILE A 203 -15.67 -4.06 2.21
N PRO A 204 -15.50 -3.27 3.31
CA PRO A 204 -14.21 -3.05 3.94
C PRO A 204 -13.49 -4.35 4.29
N PHE A 205 -12.17 -4.38 4.14
CA PHE A 205 -11.39 -5.62 4.35
C PHE A 205 -11.51 -6.16 5.79
N GLY A 206 -11.60 -5.26 6.77
CA GLY A 206 -11.78 -5.63 8.18
C GLY A 206 -13.11 -6.32 8.50
N GLU A 207 -14.15 -6.12 7.67
CA GLU A 207 -15.49 -6.67 7.83
C GLU A 207 -15.72 -7.96 7.01
N LEU A 208 -14.77 -8.29 6.12
CA LEU A 208 -14.97 -9.32 5.10
C LEU A 208 -15.20 -10.70 5.69
N TYR A 209 -14.44 -11.11 6.72
CA TYR A 209 -14.63 -12.41 7.36
C TYR A 209 -16.09 -12.58 7.85
N THR A 210 -16.59 -11.58 8.57
CA THR A 210 -17.97 -11.61 9.09
C THR A 210 -19.01 -11.62 7.96
N ALA A 211 -18.76 -10.88 6.87
CA ALA A 211 -19.67 -10.85 5.72
C ALA A 211 -19.72 -12.20 5.00
N LEU A 212 -18.60 -12.92 4.89
CA LEU A 212 -18.52 -14.27 4.33
C LEU A 212 -19.22 -15.30 5.26
N ASP A 213 -18.90 -15.27 6.54
CA ASP A 213 -19.47 -16.18 7.55
C ASP A 213 -20.99 -16.03 7.65
N GLN A 214 -21.52 -14.81 7.56
CA GLN A 214 -22.96 -14.53 7.59
C GLN A 214 -23.66 -14.67 6.24
N GLY A 215 -22.93 -14.96 5.15
CA GLY A 215 -23.51 -15.11 3.81
C GLY A 215 -24.06 -13.82 3.21
N VAL A 216 -23.54 -12.63 3.62
CA VAL A 216 -23.87 -11.35 2.99
C VAL A 216 -23.40 -11.33 1.53
N VAL A 217 -22.29 -12.00 1.28
CA VAL A 217 -21.74 -12.33 -0.04
C VAL A 217 -21.42 -13.82 -0.09
N ASP A 218 -21.48 -14.41 -1.28
CA ASP A 218 -21.20 -15.84 -1.49
C ASP A 218 -19.71 -16.13 -1.56
N GLY A 219 -18.91 -15.14 -1.94
CA GLY A 219 -17.48 -15.32 -2.12
C GLY A 219 -16.71 -14.00 -2.18
N GLN A 220 -15.41 -14.13 -2.40
CA GLN A 220 -14.47 -13.02 -2.53
C GLN A 220 -13.30 -13.40 -3.46
N GLU A 221 -12.45 -12.44 -3.78
CA GLU A 221 -11.16 -12.64 -4.45
C GLU A 221 -10.02 -12.07 -3.61
N ASN A 222 -8.92 -12.80 -3.50
CA ASN A 222 -7.72 -12.32 -2.80
C ASN A 222 -6.48 -13.16 -3.13
N THR A 223 -5.34 -12.70 -2.63
CA THR A 223 -4.08 -13.45 -2.63
C THR A 223 -4.12 -14.54 -1.55
N PHE A 224 -3.30 -15.58 -1.69
CA PHE A 224 -3.23 -16.65 -0.69
C PHE A 224 -2.87 -16.16 0.71
N SER A 225 -1.92 -15.21 0.79
CA SER A 225 -1.49 -14.62 2.07
C SER A 225 -2.63 -13.92 2.81
N ASN A 226 -3.51 -13.22 2.10
CA ASN A 226 -4.69 -12.60 2.69
C ASN A 226 -5.78 -13.63 3.03
N ILE A 227 -5.99 -14.65 2.20
CA ILE A 227 -6.96 -15.74 2.47
C ILE A 227 -6.57 -16.49 3.73
N GLU A 228 -5.30 -16.89 3.85
CA GLU A 228 -4.79 -17.64 5.02
C GLU A 228 -4.80 -16.79 6.28
N SER A 229 -4.20 -15.59 6.22
CA SER A 229 -4.02 -14.75 7.41
C SER A 229 -5.33 -14.21 8.00
N LYS A 230 -6.37 -14.06 7.17
CA LYS A 230 -7.72 -13.67 7.60
C LYS A 230 -8.68 -14.85 7.74
N LYS A 231 -8.19 -16.10 7.55
CA LYS A 231 -8.94 -17.32 7.75
C LYS A 231 -10.18 -17.45 6.86
N PHE A 232 -10.16 -16.84 5.67
CA PHE A 232 -11.32 -16.92 4.76
C PHE A 232 -11.59 -18.36 4.32
N HIS A 233 -10.57 -19.21 4.25
CA HIS A 233 -10.69 -20.63 3.95
C HIS A 233 -11.48 -21.42 5.01
N GLU A 234 -11.62 -20.92 6.24
CA GLU A 234 -12.42 -21.54 7.29
C GLU A 234 -13.94 -21.35 7.09
N VAL A 235 -14.33 -20.28 6.35
CA VAL A 235 -15.75 -19.90 6.11
C VAL A 235 -16.15 -19.98 4.63
N GLN A 236 -15.28 -20.56 3.79
CA GLN A 236 -15.51 -20.78 2.36
C GLN A 236 -15.28 -22.25 2.03
N LYS A 237 -16.04 -22.81 1.08
CA LYS A 237 -15.97 -24.23 0.74
C LYS A 237 -15.10 -24.54 -0.47
N TYR A 238 -14.96 -23.58 -1.39
CA TYR A 238 -14.30 -23.76 -2.67
C TYR A 238 -13.33 -22.62 -2.93
N MET A 239 -12.12 -22.95 -3.37
CA MET A 239 -11.13 -21.99 -3.81
C MET A 239 -10.71 -22.32 -5.25
N THR A 240 -10.88 -21.37 -6.17
CA THR A 240 -10.40 -21.49 -7.54
C THR A 240 -9.11 -20.70 -7.72
N VAL A 241 -8.04 -21.43 -8.04
CA VAL A 241 -6.71 -20.83 -8.33
C VAL A 241 -6.75 -20.30 -9.75
N MET A 242 -6.76 -18.97 -9.92
CA MET A 242 -7.04 -18.34 -11.20
C MET A 242 -6.03 -17.28 -11.62
N ASN A 243 -5.54 -16.47 -10.68
CA ASN A 243 -4.59 -15.38 -10.95
C ASN A 243 -5.11 -14.39 -12.01
N HIS A 244 -6.41 -14.00 -11.91
CA HIS A 244 -7.08 -13.23 -12.94
C HIS A 244 -6.89 -11.72 -12.83
N THR A 245 -6.64 -11.21 -11.64
CA THR A 245 -6.32 -9.81 -11.31
C THR A 245 -5.32 -9.80 -10.16
N ARG A 246 -4.88 -8.60 -9.73
CA ARG A 246 -3.84 -8.49 -8.70
C ARG A 246 -4.28 -7.65 -7.51
N VAL A 247 -3.61 -7.88 -6.39
CA VAL A 247 -3.55 -6.93 -5.27
C VAL A 247 -2.17 -6.30 -5.29
N ASP A 248 -2.11 -5.03 -5.65
CA ASP A 248 -0.90 -4.23 -5.58
C ASP A 248 -1.16 -3.04 -4.66
N TYR A 249 -0.28 -2.86 -3.69
CA TYR A 249 -0.32 -1.76 -2.74
C TYR A 249 0.66 -0.67 -3.16
N ALA A 250 0.35 0.58 -2.85
CA ALA A 250 1.35 1.63 -2.93
C ALA A 250 1.55 2.31 -1.57
N VAL A 251 2.80 2.62 -1.26
CA VAL A 251 3.16 3.42 -0.10
C VAL A 251 2.91 4.88 -0.43
N PHE A 252 2.01 5.50 0.31
CA PHE A 252 1.68 6.92 0.18
C PHE A 252 2.02 7.68 1.46
N THR A 253 2.39 8.95 1.27
CA THR A 253 2.61 9.89 2.35
C THR A 253 1.89 11.22 2.09
N ASN A 254 1.72 12.03 3.14
CA ASN A 254 1.21 13.38 3.04
C ASN A 254 2.31 14.34 2.56
N THR A 255 2.06 15.17 1.53
CA THR A 255 3.07 16.10 0.99
C THR A 255 3.54 17.11 2.02
N LYS A 256 2.67 17.66 2.88
CA LYS A 256 3.07 18.61 3.93
C LYS A 256 3.98 17.96 4.96
N PHE A 257 3.73 16.71 5.32
CA PHE A 257 4.64 15.95 6.18
C PHE A 257 5.98 15.74 5.49
N TRP A 258 5.96 15.32 4.22
CA TRP A 258 7.16 15.10 3.41
C TRP A 258 8.03 16.33 3.29
N ASP A 259 7.42 17.48 2.96
CA ASP A 259 8.09 18.76 2.79
C ASP A 259 8.57 19.38 4.11
N SER A 260 8.05 18.91 5.26
CA SER A 260 8.49 19.37 6.59
C SER A 260 9.84 18.79 7.03
N MET A 261 10.32 17.75 6.35
CA MET A 261 11.61 17.14 6.63
C MET A 261 12.74 17.91 5.95
N ASN A 262 13.85 18.10 6.65
CA ASN A 262 15.09 18.54 6.01
C ASN A 262 15.65 17.44 5.10
N ASP A 263 16.60 17.79 4.24
CA ASP A 263 17.11 16.87 3.21
C ASP A 263 17.69 15.59 3.82
N ALA A 264 18.52 15.69 4.87
CA ALA A 264 19.11 14.54 5.53
C ALA A 264 18.05 13.59 6.13
N THR A 265 16.99 14.14 6.72
CA THR A 265 15.89 13.34 7.27
C THR A 265 15.09 12.65 6.17
N ARG A 266 14.84 13.37 5.07
CA ARG A 266 14.11 12.86 3.91
C ARG A 266 14.88 11.72 3.23
N GLU A 267 16.16 11.89 2.96
CA GLU A 267 17.05 10.86 2.39
C GLU A 267 17.07 9.60 3.25
N LEU A 268 17.13 9.75 4.59
CA LEU A 268 17.07 8.59 5.50
C LEU A 268 15.73 7.87 5.44
N VAL A 269 14.61 8.60 5.38
CA VAL A 269 13.26 8.02 5.27
C VAL A 269 13.08 7.36 3.90
N GLU A 270 13.57 7.96 2.81
CA GLU A 270 13.59 7.36 1.46
C GLU A 270 14.36 6.04 1.43
N ALA A 271 15.54 6.00 2.04
CA ALA A 271 16.31 4.77 2.17
C ALA A 271 15.58 3.69 2.97
N GLY A 272 14.86 4.08 4.02
CA GLY A 272 14.00 3.16 4.78
C GLY A 272 12.84 2.61 3.97
N ILE A 273 12.19 3.45 3.14
CA ILE A 273 11.14 3.01 2.22
C ILE A 273 11.69 2.05 1.18
N ALA A 274 12.89 2.32 0.64
CA ALA A 274 13.56 1.43 -0.31
C ALA A 274 13.86 0.04 0.30
N GLU A 275 14.33 -0.02 1.56
CA GLU A 275 14.55 -1.29 2.25
C GLU A 275 13.22 -2.02 2.53
N GLY A 276 12.17 -1.28 2.95
CA GLY A 276 10.82 -1.83 3.10
C GLY A 276 10.27 -2.40 1.79
N THR A 277 10.48 -1.70 0.68
CA THR A 277 10.08 -2.14 -0.67
C THR A 277 10.77 -3.44 -1.07
N LYS A 278 12.07 -3.50 -0.88
CA LYS A 278 12.88 -4.69 -1.17
C LYS A 278 12.36 -5.91 -0.39
N VAL A 279 12.07 -5.74 0.90
CA VAL A 279 11.56 -6.82 1.75
C VAL A 279 10.12 -7.20 1.35
N ALA A 280 9.24 -6.24 1.12
CA ALA A 280 7.86 -6.52 0.69
C ALA A 280 7.82 -7.33 -0.60
N ARG A 281 8.64 -6.97 -1.61
CA ARG A 281 8.76 -7.69 -2.88
C ARG A 281 9.34 -9.09 -2.71
N ALA A 282 10.42 -9.21 -1.95
CA ALA A 282 11.04 -10.53 -1.69
C ALA A 282 10.08 -11.49 -0.96
N GLU A 283 9.26 -10.97 -0.05
CA GLU A 283 8.32 -11.78 0.74
C GLU A 283 6.98 -12.01 0.02
N ALA A 284 6.63 -11.26 -1.05
CA ALA A 284 5.37 -11.42 -1.75
C ALA A 284 5.16 -12.88 -2.21
N LYS A 285 6.06 -13.40 -3.02
CA LYS A 285 6.00 -14.80 -3.48
C LYS A 285 6.15 -15.80 -2.34
N ASN A 286 7.15 -15.62 -1.46
CA ASN A 286 7.48 -16.54 -0.38
C ASN A 286 6.30 -16.76 0.58
N LEU A 287 5.64 -15.69 1.01
CA LEU A 287 4.51 -15.78 1.95
C LEU A 287 3.22 -16.27 1.27
N ASN A 288 3.01 -15.97 -0.02
CA ASN A 288 1.88 -16.54 -0.76
C ASN A 288 2.06 -18.06 -0.96
N ASP A 289 3.25 -18.53 -1.34
CA ASP A 289 3.52 -19.96 -1.47
C ASP A 289 3.30 -20.70 -0.14
N LYS A 290 3.82 -20.17 0.97
CA LYS A 290 3.61 -20.73 2.31
C LYS A 290 2.13 -20.72 2.74
N ALA A 291 1.41 -19.65 2.42
CA ALA A 291 -0.01 -19.54 2.75
C ALA A 291 -0.82 -20.56 1.94
N PHE A 292 -0.51 -20.75 0.66
CA PHE A 292 -1.18 -21.77 -0.16
C PHE A 292 -0.98 -23.18 0.39
N GLU A 293 0.25 -23.55 0.76
CA GLU A 293 0.50 -24.85 1.37
C GLU A 293 -0.25 -25.03 2.70
N LYS A 294 -0.32 -24.02 3.56
CA LYS A 294 -1.11 -24.09 4.79
C LYS A 294 -2.61 -24.26 4.52
N ILE A 295 -3.15 -23.55 3.52
CA ILE A 295 -4.56 -23.71 3.12
C ILE A 295 -4.80 -25.15 2.64
N LYS A 296 -3.90 -25.71 1.84
CA LYS A 296 -4.00 -27.13 1.41
C LYS A 296 -3.92 -28.11 2.57
N GLU A 297 -2.98 -27.91 3.47
CA GLU A 297 -2.78 -28.78 4.64
C GLU A 297 -3.96 -28.71 5.63
N SER A 298 -4.68 -27.59 5.70
CA SER A 298 -5.87 -27.47 6.57
C SER A 298 -7.00 -28.45 6.19
N GLY A 299 -7.13 -28.71 4.89
CA GLY A 299 -8.22 -29.56 4.37
C GLY A 299 -9.62 -28.95 4.53
N GLU A 300 -9.73 -27.69 4.89
CA GLU A 300 -11.00 -26.99 5.18
C GLU A 300 -11.72 -26.49 3.93
N ILE A 301 -10.98 -26.33 2.81
CA ILE A 301 -11.49 -25.80 1.55
C ILE A 301 -11.11 -26.70 0.37
N GLU A 302 -12.05 -26.97 -0.54
CA GLU A 302 -11.77 -27.68 -1.79
C GLU A 302 -11.06 -26.75 -2.77
N ILE A 303 -9.88 -27.17 -3.26
CA ILE A 303 -9.05 -26.38 -4.17
C ILE A 303 -9.27 -26.85 -5.60
N ILE A 304 -9.62 -25.92 -6.48
CA ILE A 304 -9.79 -26.10 -7.92
C ILE A 304 -8.65 -25.37 -8.63
N GLU A 305 -7.72 -26.11 -9.21
CA GLU A 305 -6.68 -25.56 -10.07
C GLU A 305 -7.15 -25.62 -11.52
N LEU A 306 -7.27 -24.45 -12.18
CA LEU A 306 -7.73 -24.35 -13.56
C LEU A 306 -6.66 -24.82 -14.53
N THR A 307 -7.08 -25.56 -15.58
CA THR A 307 -6.18 -25.85 -16.71
C THR A 307 -5.95 -24.59 -17.55
N PRO A 308 -4.89 -24.55 -18.36
CA PRO A 308 -4.64 -23.42 -19.28
C PRO A 308 -5.84 -23.12 -20.19
N GLU A 309 -6.56 -24.15 -20.65
CA GLU A 309 -7.74 -24.01 -21.50
C GLU A 309 -8.89 -23.33 -20.73
N GLN A 310 -9.10 -23.71 -19.48
CA GLN A 310 -10.12 -23.08 -18.62
C GLN A 310 -9.76 -21.62 -18.32
N VAL A 311 -8.51 -21.31 -18.03
CA VAL A 311 -8.04 -19.92 -17.86
C VAL A 311 -8.30 -19.10 -19.14
N GLU A 312 -8.04 -19.69 -20.32
CA GLU A 312 -8.28 -19.04 -21.60
C GLU A 312 -9.77 -18.76 -21.87
N GLU A 313 -10.69 -19.60 -21.37
CA GLU A 313 -12.13 -19.32 -21.42
C GLU A 313 -12.48 -18.06 -20.64
N PHE A 314 -11.94 -17.89 -19.41
CA PHE A 314 -12.11 -16.66 -18.62
C PHE A 314 -11.50 -15.44 -19.33
N ARG A 315 -10.30 -15.58 -19.90
CA ARG A 315 -9.64 -14.53 -20.64
C ARG A 315 -10.48 -14.03 -21.80
N LYS A 316 -11.07 -14.92 -22.58
CA LYS A 316 -11.96 -14.58 -23.71
C LYS A 316 -13.22 -13.84 -23.26
N VAL A 317 -13.86 -14.31 -22.19
CA VAL A 317 -15.08 -13.68 -21.66
C VAL A 317 -14.78 -12.29 -21.09
N LEU A 318 -13.60 -12.08 -20.49
CA LEU A 318 -13.21 -10.82 -19.88
C LEU A 318 -12.48 -9.86 -20.84
N ALA A 319 -12.11 -10.30 -22.05
CA ALA A 319 -11.43 -9.44 -23.04
C ALA A 319 -12.15 -8.10 -23.32
N PRO A 320 -13.50 -8.03 -23.40
CA PRO A 320 -14.20 -6.77 -23.61
C PRO A 320 -13.97 -5.70 -22.54
N ILE A 321 -13.52 -6.07 -21.33
CA ILE A 321 -13.18 -5.11 -20.27
C ILE A 321 -12.07 -4.15 -20.72
N TYR A 322 -11.12 -4.61 -21.52
CA TYR A 322 -10.07 -3.75 -22.08
C TYR A 322 -10.63 -2.64 -22.98
N ASP A 323 -11.59 -2.97 -23.84
CA ASP A 323 -12.25 -1.99 -24.71
C ASP A 323 -13.11 -1.00 -23.91
N GLU A 324 -13.78 -1.46 -22.86
CA GLU A 324 -14.58 -0.62 -21.97
C GLU A 324 -13.72 0.40 -21.20
N TYR A 325 -12.51 0.01 -20.80
CA TYR A 325 -11.66 0.80 -19.89
C TYR A 325 -10.49 1.51 -20.57
N LYS A 326 -10.19 1.27 -21.84
CA LYS A 326 -9.04 1.87 -22.52
C LYS A 326 -9.05 3.40 -22.54
N ASP A 327 -10.22 4.01 -22.78
CA ASP A 327 -10.35 5.47 -22.78
C ASP A 327 -10.35 6.07 -21.35
N ILE A 328 -10.71 5.26 -20.36
CA ILE A 328 -10.78 5.66 -18.95
C ILE A 328 -9.40 5.62 -18.29
N ILE A 329 -8.63 4.56 -18.56
CA ILE A 329 -7.28 4.34 -18.02
C ILE A 329 -6.23 5.09 -18.84
N GLY A 330 -6.42 5.14 -20.17
CA GLY A 330 -5.48 5.63 -21.16
C GLY A 330 -4.90 4.47 -21.99
N GLU A 331 -5.11 4.52 -23.31
CA GLU A 331 -4.65 3.48 -24.22
C GLU A 331 -3.13 3.31 -24.17
N ASP A 332 -2.39 4.42 -24.10
CA ASP A 332 -0.92 4.44 -24.00
C ASP A 332 -0.39 3.77 -22.71
N VAL A 333 -1.11 3.89 -21.61
CA VAL A 333 -0.77 3.26 -20.33
C VAL A 333 -0.98 1.75 -20.40
N ILE A 334 -2.12 1.32 -20.98
CA ILE A 334 -2.43 -0.11 -21.15
C ILE A 334 -1.44 -0.75 -22.12
N GLU A 335 -1.12 -0.09 -23.26
CA GLU A 335 -0.15 -0.58 -24.23
C GLU A 335 1.23 -0.78 -23.61
N ALA A 336 1.71 0.20 -22.81
CA ALA A 336 2.99 0.09 -22.11
C ALA A 336 3.03 -1.15 -21.19
N ALA A 337 1.94 -1.42 -20.48
CA ALA A 337 1.84 -2.60 -19.61
C ALA A 337 1.76 -3.92 -20.41
N LEU A 338 1.01 -3.92 -21.52
CA LEU A 338 0.90 -5.09 -22.41
C LEU A 338 2.24 -5.42 -23.10
N GLU A 339 3.09 -4.44 -23.38
CA GLU A 339 4.44 -4.69 -23.91
C GLU A 339 5.31 -5.44 -22.90
N ILE A 340 5.21 -5.10 -21.61
CA ILE A 340 5.90 -5.81 -20.54
C ILE A 340 5.35 -7.24 -20.42
N SER A 341 4.03 -7.42 -20.52
CA SER A 341 3.36 -8.72 -20.38
C SER A 341 3.73 -9.72 -21.50
N LYS A 342 4.27 -9.25 -22.62
CA LYS A 342 4.71 -10.10 -23.74
C LYS A 342 6.12 -10.68 -23.54
N LYS A 343 6.88 -10.17 -22.57
CA LYS A 343 8.23 -10.65 -22.23
C LYS A 343 8.14 -11.92 -21.37
#